data_d05c5f48d02efc234791528da28c5de1
#
_entry.id   d05c5f48d02efc234791528da28c5de1
#
_cell.length_a   1.000
_cell.length_b   1.000
_cell.length_c   1.000
_cell.angle_alpha   90.00
_cell.angle_beta   90.00
_cell.angle_gamma   90.00
#
_symmetry.space_group_name_H-M   'P 1'
#
loop_
_entity.id
_entity.type
_entity.pdbx_description
1 polymer ?
#
loop_
_entity_poly.entity_id
_entity_poly.type
_entity_poly.pdbx_seq_one_letter_code
_entity_poly.pdbx_strand_id
1 'polypeptide(L)'
;MLMVCHHLDSKIPEDIAFAESRIRRETIAAEDILHDLGAFSIIASDSQAMGRVGEVITRTFQTAHKMKVQRGPLSQDSHRNDNYRVKRYISKVTINPAIAHGINKYVGSIEKGKIADLVLWKPSFFAVKPELVAVSYTHLTLPTICSV
;
A
#
# COMPACT_ATOMS: atom_id res chain seq x y z
N MET A 1 -6.97 -7.40 5.13
CA MET A 1 -7.09 -6.27 5.13
C MET A 1 -8.24 -5.66 5.55
N LEU A 2 -8.52 -4.72 5.78
CA LEU A 2 -9.12 -4.09 6.25
C LEU A 2 -9.82 -3.10 6.08
N MET A 3 -10.92 -3.14 5.86
CA MET A 3 -11.68 -2.18 5.90
C MET A 3 -12.73 -2.29 6.72
N VAL A 4 -12.75 -1.80 7.72
CA VAL A 4 -13.78 -1.81 8.63
C VAL A 4 -14.42 -0.50 8.63
N CYS A 5 -15.63 -0.48 8.45
CA CYS A 5 -16.38 0.67 8.73
C CYS A 5 -16.62 0.74 10.23
N HIS A 6 -16.19 1.69 10.78
CA HIS A 6 -15.94 2.05 12.09
C HIS A 6 -17.11 2.61 12.83
N HIS A 7 -18.22 2.68 12.28
CA HIS A 7 -19.44 3.08 12.96
C HIS A 7 -20.36 1.90 13.27
N LEU A 8 -19.87 0.68 13.08
CA LEU A 8 -20.65 -0.51 13.33
C LEU A 8 -20.55 -0.91 14.80
N ASP A 9 -21.68 -1.15 15.44
CA ASP A 9 -21.75 -1.64 16.80
C ASP A 9 -22.10 -3.12 16.78
N SER A 10 -21.27 -3.93 17.42
CA SER A 10 -21.47 -5.37 17.55
C SER A 10 -22.70 -5.79 18.37
N LYS A 11 -23.37 -4.83 19.00
CA LYS A 11 -24.60 -5.06 19.77
C LYS A 11 -25.86 -4.76 18.96
N ILE A 12 -25.72 -4.19 17.78
CA ILE A 12 -26.84 -3.81 16.91
C ILE A 12 -26.96 -4.86 15.78
N PRO A 13 -28.07 -5.63 15.72
CA PRO A 13 -28.23 -6.68 14.73
C PRO A 13 -28.12 -6.19 13.28
N GLU A 14 -28.59 -4.99 13.00
CA GLU A 14 -28.54 -4.37 11.66
C GLU A 14 -27.09 -4.09 11.26
N ASP A 15 -26.26 -3.65 12.16
CA ASP A 15 -24.84 -3.40 11.93
C ASP A 15 -24.10 -4.70 11.68
N ILE A 16 -24.43 -5.75 12.43
CA ILE A 16 -23.88 -7.09 12.21
C ILE A 16 -24.27 -7.60 10.82
N ALA A 17 -25.53 -7.51 10.46
CA ALA A 17 -26.03 -7.95 9.17
C ALA A 17 -25.35 -7.17 8.02
N PHE A 18 -25.14 -5.87 8.19
CA PHE A 18 -24.42 -5.05 7.24
C PHE A 18 -22.95 -5.49 7.10
N ALA A 19 -22.27 -5.71 8.23
CA ALA A 19 -20.89 -6.18 8.23
C ALA A 19 -20.77 -7.55 7.52
N GLU A 20 -21.63 -8.50 7.85
CA GLU A 20 -21.65 -9.84 7.25
C GLU A 20 -21.97 -9.81 5.76
N SER A 21 -22.76 -8.85 5.31
CA SER A 21 -23.06 -8.68 3.88
C SER A 21 -21.87 -8.16 3.07
N ARG A 22 -20.95 -7.43 3.72
CA ARG A 22 -19.83 -6.74 3.06
C ARG A 22 -18.48 -7.39 3.31
N ILE A 23 -18.28 -7.91 4.52
CA ILE A 23 -16.99 -8.48 4.95
C ILE A 23 -17.10 -9.99 4.90
N ARG A 24 -16.91 -10.55 3.74
CA ARG A 24 -16.90 -11.98 3.52
C ARG A 24 -15.50 -12.46 3.23
N ARG A 25 -15.19 -13.65 3.71
CA ARG A 25 -13.89 -14.27 3.47
C ARG A 25 -13.57 -14.37 1.97
N GLU A 26 -14.55 -14.66 1.16
CA GLU A 26 -14.41 -14.81 -0.29
C GLU A 26 -14.11 -13.48 -0.98
N THR A 27 -14.78 -12.41 -0.60
CA THR A 27 -14.54 -11.07 -1.17
C THR A 27 -13.18 -10.53 -0.77
N ILE A 28 -12.77 -10.71 0.48
CA ILE A 28 -11.43 -10.31 0.95
C ILE A 28 -10.34 -11.07 0.19
N ALA A 29 -10.52 -12.38 0.00
CA ALA A 29 -9.57 -13.18 -0.76
C ALA A 29 -9.53 -12.76 -2.24
N ALA A 30 -10.67 -12.43 -2.83
CA ALA A 30 -10.75 -11.93 -4.21
C ALA A 30 -10.05 -10.58 -4.36
N GLU A 31 -10.20 -9.66 -3.41
CA GLU A 31 -9.51 -8.37 -3.44
C GLU A 31 -7.99 -8.52 -3.47
N ASP A 32 -7.43 -9.37 -2.62
CA ASP A 32 -6.00 -9.64 -2.62
C ASP A 32 -5.50 -10.15 -3.98
N ILE A 33 -6.26 -11.07 -4.60
CA ILE A 33 -5.95 -11.61 -5.92
C ILE A 33 -6.05 -10.53 -7.00
N LEU A 34 -7.09 -9.70 -6.97
CA LEU A 34 -7.28 -8.61 -7.93
C LEU A 34 -6.19 -7.54 -7.80
N HIS A 35 -5.74 -7.27 -6.58
CA HIS A 35 -4.55 -6.43 -6.36
C HIS A 35 -3.29 -7.03 -6.97
N ASP A 36 -3.09 -8.33 -6.79
CA ASP A 36 -1.90 -9.03 -7.30
C ASP A 36 -1.93 -9.17 -8.84
N LEU A 37 -3.10 -9.32 -9.43
CA LEU A 37 -3.28 -9.31 -10.88
C LEU A 37 -3.13 -7.92 -11.50
N GLY A 38 -3.22 -6.85 -10.70
CA GLY A 38 -3.15 -5.48 -11.16
C GLY A 38 -4.49 -4.89 -11.61
N ALA A 39 -5.60 -5.63 -11.40
CA ALA A 39 -6.95 -5.12 -11.71
C ALA A 39 -7.31 -3.93 -10.83
N PHE A 40 -6.91 -3.93 -9.56
CA PHE A 40 -6.97 -2.77 -8.70
C PHE A 40 -5.64 -2.01 -8.80
N SER A 41 -5.68 -0.84 -9.42
CA SER A 41 -4.47 -0.08 -9.76
C SER A 41 -4.02 0.89 -8.66
N ILE A 42 -4.88 1.26 -7.73
CA ILE A 42 -4.61 2.27 -6.71
C ILE A 42 -5.02 1.73 -5.33
N ILE A 43 -4.30 2.15 -4.30
CA ILE A 43 -4.64 1.97 -2.90
C ILE A 43 -4.66 3.35 -2.25
N ALA A 44 -5.72 3.61 -1.48
CA ALA A 44 -5.86 4.82 -0.68
C ALA A 44 -5.94 4.49 0.80
N SER A 45 -5.57 5.46 1.64
CA SER A 45 -5.51 5.25 3.09
C SER A 45 -6.75 5.71 3.84
N ASP A 46 -7.59 6.55 3.24
CA ASP A 46 -8.70 7.22 3.92
C ASP A 46 -8.28 8.00 5.18
N SER A 47 -7.09 8.60 5.12
CA SER A 47 -6.40 9.14 6.30
C SER A 47 -7.12 10.27 7.01
N GLN A 48 -7.95 11.01 6.30
CA GLN A 48 -8.68 12.15 6.86
C GLN A 48 -10.02 11.77 7.49
N ALA A 49 -10.53 10.59 7.16
CA ALA A 49 -11.71 10.05 7.81
C ALA A 49 -11.31 9.05 8.88
N MET A 50 -10.85 7.87 8.52
CA MET A 50 -10.58 6.81 9.49
C MET A 50 -9.42 5.90 9.12
N GLY A 51 -8.65 6.26 8.12
CA GLY A 51 -7.50 5.48 7.68
C GLY A 51 -6.21 5.83 8.44
N ARG A 52 -5.25 4.92 8.33
CA ARG A 52 -3.90 5.06 8.86
C ARG A 52 -2.89 4.88 7.74
N VAL A 53 -2.26 5.96 7.30
CA VAL A 53 -1.36 5.97 6.14
C VAL A 53 -0.25 4.92 6.27
N GLY A 54 0.49 4.92 7.37
CA GLY A 54 1.60 3.99 7.60
C GLY A 54 1.15 2.53 7.64
N GLU A 55 0.00 2.26 8.26
CA GLU A 55 -0.54 0.91 8.31
C GLU A 55 -0.99 0.42 6.93
N VAL A 56 -1.64 1.26 6.14
CA VAL A 56 -2.07 0.90 4.80
C VAL A 56 -0.87 0.56 3.91
N ILE A 57 0.19 1.36 3.96
CA ILE A 57 1.42 1.06 3.21
C ILE A 57 2.01 -0.29 3.62
N THR A 58 2.18 -0.51 4.92
CA THR A 58 2.71 -1.79 5.43
C THR A 58 1.83 -2.97 5.02
N ARG A 59 0.51 -2.85 5.16
CA ARG A 59 -0.45 -3.91 4.78
C ARG A 59 -0.45 -4.19 3.28
N THR A 60 -0.27 -3.15 2.46
CA THR A 60 -0.14 -3.31 1.01
C THR A 60 1.00 -4.25 0.65
N PHE A 61 2.17 -4.08 1.26
CA PHE A 61 3.32 -4.96 1.00
C PHE A 61 3.21 -6.33 1.69
N GLN A 62 2.52 -6.41 2.82
CA GLN A 62 2.17 -7.71 3.41
C GLN A 62 1.23 -8.50 2.48
N THR A 63 0.30 -7.83 1.81
CA THR A 63 -0.56 -8.48 0.79
C THR A 63 0.28 -8.97 -0.39
N ALA A 64 1.25 -8.18 -0.86
CA ALA A 64 2.17 -8.62 -1.91
C ALA A 64 2.93 -9.90 -1.51
N HIS A 65 3.44 -9.94 -0.28
CA HIS A 65 4.12 -11.12 0.25
C HIS A 65 3.17 -12.33 0.38
N LYS A 66 1.98 -12.12 0.92
CA LYS A 66 0.94 -13.16 1.01
C LYS A 66 0.63 -13.75 -0.37
N MET A 67 0.49 -12.91 -1.38
CA MET A 67 0.22 -13.35 -2.74
C MET A 67 1.38 -14.14 -3.34
N LYS A 68 2.61 -13.75 -3.05
CA LYS A 68 3.79 -14.54 -3.44
C LYS A 68 3.76 -15.94 -2.83
N VAL A 69 3.48 -16.04 -1.53
CA VAL A 69 3.42 -17.32 -0.81
C VAL A 69 2.30 -18.21 -1.34
N GLN A 70 1.13 -17.64 -1.61
CA GLN A 70 -0.05 -18.40 -2.00
C GLN A 70 -0.11 -18.73 -3.50
N ARG A 71 0.44 -17.87 -4.36
CA ARG A 71 0.30 -17.96 -5.81
C ARG A 71 1.62 -18.14 -6.55
N GLY A 72 2.74 -18.10 -5.84
CA GLY A 72 4.07 -18.20 -6.44
C GLY A 72 4.54 -16.91 -7.12
N PRO A 73 5.65 -16.96 -7.87
CA PRO A 73 6.17 -15.83 -8.61
C PRO A 73 5.23 -15.42 -9.75
N LEU A 74 5.24 -14.15 -10.11
CA LEU A 74 4.62 -13.69 -11.35
C LEU A 74 5.44 -14.13 -12.55
N SER A 75 4.82 -14.22 -13.72
CA SER A 75 5.50 -14.65 -14.95
C SER A 75 6.68 -13.75 -15.34
N GLN A 76 6.67 -12.50 -14.90
CA GLN A 76 7.73 -11.53 -15.14
C GLN A 76 8.78 -11.48 -14.02
N ASP A 77 8.55 -12.18 -12.93
CA ASP A 77 9.52 -12.34 -11.84
C ASP A 77 10.45 -13.53 -12.12
N SER A 78 11.57 -13.59 -11.41
CA SER A 78 12.52 -14.70 -11.48
C SER A 78 12.62 -15.42 -10.14
N HIS A 79 13.29 -16.56 -10.14
CA HIS A 79 13.60 -17.27 -8.88
C HIS A 79 14.48 -16.46 -7.92
N ARG A 80 15.12 -15.39 -8.40
CA ARG A 80 16.06 -14.59 -7.61
C ARG A 80 15.51 -13.25 -7.17
N ASN A 81 14.40 -12.79 -7.73
CA ASN A 81 13.82 -11.50 -7.37
C ASN A 81 12.33 -11.42 -7.68
N ASP A 82 11.64 -10.54 -6.97
CA ASP A 82 10.22 -10.22 -7.10
C ASP A 82 10.03 -8.80 -7.63
N ASN A 83 10.97 -8.29 -8.38
CA ASN A 83 11.01 -6.88 -8.76
C ASN A 83 9.76 -6.43 -9.52
N TYR A 84 9.17 -7.30 -10.31
CA TYR A 84 7.96 -6.95 -11.04
C TYR A 84 6.75 -6.81 -10.10
N ARG A 85 6.57 -7.76 -9.18
CA ARG A 85 5.53 -7.65 -8.13
C ARG A 85 5.75 -6.42 -7.26
N VAL A 86 6.97 -6.17 -6.81
CA VAL A 86 7.30 -4.97 -6.01
C VAL A 86 6.94 -3.70 -6.76
N LYS A 87 7.32 -3.55 -8.03
CA LYS A 87 6.96 -2.41 -8.87
C LYS A 87 5.44 -2.24 -9.00
N ARG A 88 4.71 -3.35 -9.20
CA ARG A 88 3.25 -3.33 -9.28
C ARG A 88 2.61 -2.78 -8.01
N TYR A 89 3.12 -3.15 -6.85
CA TYR A 89 2.57 -2.68 -5.58
C TYR A 89 3.02 -1.26 -5.21
N ILE A 90 4.26 -0.87 -5.54
CA ILE A 90 4.72 0.52 -5.39
C ILE A 90 3.90 1.46 -6.28
N SER A 91 3.63 1.08 -7.51
CA SER A 91 2.88 1.93 -8.44
C SER A 91 1.49 2.30 -7.94
N LYS A 92 0.87 1.47 -7.09
CA LYS A 92 -0.46 1.72 -6.51
C LYS A 92 -0.51 2.92 -5.56
N VAL A 93 0.62 3.31 -5.01
CA VAL A 93 0.75 4.43 -4.07
C VAL A 93 1.64 5.55 -4.60
N THR A 94 2.09 5.45 -5.83
CA THR A 94 2.99 6.44 -6.46
C THR A 94 2.47 6.88 -7.82
N ILE A 95 2.90 6.24 -8.90
CA ILE A 95 2.62 6.70 -10.26
C ILE A 95 1.14 6.55 -10.65
N ASN A 96 0.46 5.49 -10.24
CA ASN A 96 -0.93 5.26 -10.63
C ASN A 96 -1.88 6.34 -10.09
N PRO A 97 -1.85 6.71 -8.79
CA PRO A 97 -2.62 7.84 -8.30
C PRO A 97 -2.18 9.17 -8.92
N ALA A 98 -0.88 9.35 -9.21
CA ALA A 98 -0.41 10.57 -9.88
C ALA A 98 -1.02 10.71 -11.29
N ILE A 99 -1.15 9.61 -12.04
CA ILE A 99 -1.82 9.59 -13.33
C ILE A 99 -3.32 9.91 -13.17
N ALA A 100 -3.99 9.25 -12.23
CA ALA A 100 -5.41 9.44 -11.99
C ALA A 100 -5.76 10.89 -11.62
N HIS A 101 -4.86 11.58 -10.93
CA HIS A 101 -5.02 12.99 -10.55
C HIS A 101 -4.44 13.99 -11.60
N GLY A 102 -3.85 13.52 -12.68
CA GLY A 102 -3.27 14.37 -13.72
C GLY A 102 -1.98 15.09 -13.32
N ILE A 103 -1.30 14.66 -12.25
CA ILE A 103 -0.07 15.28 -11.73
C ILE A 103 1.20 14.46 -11.99
N ASN A 104 1.10 13.43 -12.81
CA ASN A 104 2.20 12.52 -13.12
C ASN A 104 3.39 13.17 -13.85
N LYS A 105 3.22 14.38 -14.36
CA LYS A 105 4.33 15.19 -14.92
C LYS A 105 5.27 15.73 -13.83
N TYR A 106 4.77 15.83 -12.60
CA TYR A 106 5.49 16.45 -11.49
C TYR A 106 5.94 15.44 -10.44
N VAL A 107 5.17 14.38 -10.21
CA VAL A 107 5.40 13.40 -9.14
C VAL A 107 5.10 11.98 -9.59
N GLY A 108 5.35 11.00 -8.71
CA GLY A 108 4.93 9.61 -8.87
C GLY A 108 5.97 8.68 -9.45
N SER A 109 7.07 9.20 -10.03
CA SER A 109 8.19 8.38 -10.53
C SER A 109 9.51 9.12 -10.35
N ILE A 110 10.60 8.37 -10.34
CA ILE A 110 11.97 8.91 -10.23
C ILE A 110 12.46 9.20 -11.63
N GLU A 111 12.25 10.43 -12.07
CA GLU A 111 12.63 10.91 -13.39
C GLU A 111 13.19 12.33 -13.30
N LYS A 112 14.11 12.65 -14.21
CA LYS A 112 14.68 14.00 -14.29
C LYS A 112 13.59 15.04 -14.58
N GLY A 113 13.54 16.08 -13.77
CA GLY A 113 12.57 17.17 -13.90
C GLY A 113 11.32 17.00 -13.02
N LYS A 114 11.16 15.89 -12.34
CA LYS A 114 10.11 15.72 -11.34
C LYS A 114 10.56 16.15 -9.95
N ILE A 115 9.58 16.41 -9.10
CA ILE A 115 9.81 16.76 -7.70
C ILE A 115 10.46 15.57 -6.98
N ALA A 116 11.50 15.88 -6.20
CA ALA A 116 12.27 14.87 -5.50
C ALA A 116 11.67 14.50 -4.13
N ASP A 117 10.41 14.09 -4.12
CA ASP A 117 9.79 13.49 -2.95
C ASP A 117 10.13 12.00 -2.95
N LEU A 118 11.11 11.62 -2.13
CA LEU A 118 11.73 10.30 -2.18
C LEU A 118 11.73 9.64 -0.81
N VAL A 119 11.58 8.33 -0.80
CA VAL A 119 11.71 7.52 0.41
C VAL A 119 12.78 6.45 0.18
N LEU A 120 13.76 6.40 1.07
CA LEU A 120 14.81 5.39 1.06
C LEU A 120 14.58 4.40 2.18
N TRP A 121 14.57 3.10 1.84
CA TRP A 121 14.50 2.02 2.82
C TRP A 121 15.74 1.13 2.75
N LYS A 122 16.18 0.66 3.90
CA LYS A 122 17.00 -0.56 3.92
C LYS A 122 16.15 -1.74 3.46
N PRO A 123 16.67 -2.66 2.64
CA PRO A 123 15.89 -3.80 2.14
C PRO A 123 15.20 -4.61 3.25
N SER A 124 15.86 -4.80 4.39
CA SER A 124 15.33 -5.53 5.55
C SER A 124 14.17 -4.81 6.27
N PHE A 125 13.99 -3.51 6.02
CA PHE A 125 12.93 -2.69 6.62
C PHE A 125 12.02 -2.06 5.57
N PHE A 126 12.00 -2.64 4.38
CA PHE A 126 11.22 -2.14 3.27
C PHE A 126 9.74 -1.98 3.64
N ALA A 127 9.18 -0.82 3.33
CA ALA A 127 7.80 -0.43 3.60
C ALA A 127 7.37 -0.38 5.08
N VAL A 128 8.29 -0.61 6.02
CA VAL A 128 8.01 -0.59 7.46
C VAL A 128 8.65 0.62 8.12
N LYS A 129 9.95 0.81 7.92
CA LYS A 129 10.70 1.91 8.52
C LYS A 129 11.62 2.53 7.48
N PRO A 130 11.33 3.74 7.00
CA PRO A 130 12.23 4.44 6.10
C PRO A 130 13.52 4.84 6.82
N GLU A 131 14.63 4.82 6.08
CA GLU A 131 15.91 5.34 6.53
C GLU A 131 16.00 6.85 6.30
N LEU A 132 15.45 7.31 5.19
CA LEU A 132 15.42 8.72 4.81
C LEU A 132 14.11 9.02 4.10
N VAL A 133 13.54 10.17 4.43
CA VAL A 133 12.45 10.80 3.66
C VAL A 133 12.95 12.16 3.21
N ALA A 134 13.04 12.34 1.91
CA ALA A 134 13.35 13.62 1.28
C ALA A 134 12.08 14.18 0.66
N VAL A 135 11.82 15.45 0.91
CA VAL A 135 10.72 16.20 0.31
C VAL A 135 11.26 17.48 -0.31
N SER A 136 10.56 18.02 -1.29
CA SER A 136 11.02 19.13 -2.13
C SER A 136 11.46 20.38 -1.37
N TYR A 137 11.09 20.54 -0.12
CA TYR A 137 11.39 21.72 0.70
C TYR A 137 12.24 21.41 1.96
N THR A 138 12.39 20.18 2.38
CA THR A 138 13.22 19.81 3.54
C THR A 138 13.67 18.36 3.49
N HIS A 139 14.82 18.08 4.13
CA HIS A 139 15.24 16.72 4.44
C HIS A 139 14.74 16.40 5.85
N LEU A 140 13.84 15.45 5.96
CA LEU A 140 13.42 14.92 7.24
C LEU A 140 14.18 13.64 7.52
N THR A 141 15.20 13.73 8.35
CA THR A 141 15.70 12.54 9.04
C THR A 141 14.70 12.20 10.13
N LEU A 142 14.04 11.06 10.04
CA LEU A 142 13.23 10.57 11.14
C LEU A 142 14.16 10.34 12.33
N PRO A 143 13.90 10.95 13.49
CA PRO A 143 14.67 10.65 14.68
C PRO A 143 14.57 9.17 14.97
N THR A 144 15.69 8.53 15.23
CA THR A 144 15.73 7.18 15.77
C THR A 144 15.13 7.26 17.16
N ILE A 145 13.85 7.07 17.28
CA ILE A 145 13.25 6.88 18.59
C ILE A 145 13.66 5.48 19.02
N CYS A 146 14.83 5.41 19.66
CA CYS A 146 15.10 4.37 20.60
C CYS A 146 14.20 4.65 21.80
N SER A 147 13.15 3.91 21.94
CA SER A 147 12.47 3.80 23.21
C SER A 147 12.29 2.34 23.49
N VAL A 148 13.05 1.93 24.46
CA VAL A 148 12.81 1.02 25.58
C VAL A 148 11.79 -0.08 25.31
#